data_c197ac0edc9d1ae272f4b4e3e4bbb1c0
#
_entry.id   c197ac0edc9d1ae272f4b4e3e4bbb1c0
#
_cell.length_a   1.000
_cell.length_b   1.000
_cell.length_c   1.000
_cell.angle_alpha   90.00
_cell.angle_beta   90.00
_cell.angle_gamma   90.00
#
_symmetry.space_group_name_H-M   'P 1'
#
loop_
_entity.id
_entity.type
_entity.pdbx_description
1 polymer ?
#
loop_
_entity_poly.entity_id
_entity_poly.type
_entity_poly.pdbx_seq_one_letter_code
_entity_poly.pdbx_strand_id
1 'polypeptide(L)'
;LTRIITDSNKPLSFKEEKQSDFKDTIISILIDCSGSMRGRSINLAAVCAEIIGTTLERCSVKTEVLGYTTKHWKGGDSRKSWLQRGGFSYPGRLNDLRHIVFKSAEDSWRKSRKSLGVILKDGLLKENIDGEALQWANKRLQKRFEDRKIMIVISDGAPVDDSSLSANNPHYLDNHLRLSLIHI
;
A
#
# COMPACT_ATOMS: atom_id res chain seq x y z
N LEU A 1 -27.04 32.47 28.41
CA LEU A 1 -28.12 32.20 29.39
C LEU A 1 -29.45 32.79 28.93
N THR A 2 -29.50 34.03 28.52
CA THR A 2 -30.74 34.75 28.06
C THR A 2 -31.43 34.05 26.89
N ARG A 3 -30.69 33.45 25.96
CA ARG A 3 -31.21 32.76 24.78
C ARG A 3 -31.92 31.42 25.07
N ILE A 4 -31.56 30.76 26.16
CA ILE A 4 -32.22 29.51 26.63
C ILE A 4 -33.58 29.82 27.23
N ILE A 5 -33.72 31.00 27.84
CA ILE A 5 -34.95 31.41 28.51
C ILE A 5 -35.99 31.89 27.47
N THR A 6 -35.54 32.41 26.32
CA THR A 6 -36.43 32.98 25.30
C THR A 6 -36.87 31.98 24.22
N ASP A 7 -36.18 30.84 24.06
CA ASP A 7 -36.53 29.85 23.02
C ASP A 7 -36.41 28.42 23.59
N SER A 8 -37.48 27.97 24.24
CA SER A 8 -37.56 26.63 24.85
C SER A 8 -37.55 25.48 23.82
N ASN A 9 -37.74 25.76 22.52
CA ASN A 9 -37.73 24.75 21.47
C ASN A 9 -36.34 24.46 20.93
N LYS A 10 -35.28 25.18 21.38
CA LYS A 10 -33.90 24.94 21.01
C LYS A 10 -33.04 24.64 22.24
N PRO A 11 -33.20 23.46 22.88
CA PRO A 11 -32.47 23.11 24.10
C PRO A 11 -30.96 23.00 23.94
N LEU A 12 -30.47 22.94 22.68
CA LEU A 12 -29.04 22.80 22.32
C LEU A 12 -28.44 24.09 21.75
N SER A 13 -28.87 25.27 22.21
CA SER A 13 -28.40 26.57 21.73
C SER A 13 -26.88 26.83 21.91
N PHE A 14 -26.15 25.95 22.57
CA PHE A 14 -24.69 25.99 22.71
C PHE A 14 -23.94 25.03 21.78
N LYS A 15 -24.63 24.16 21.04
CA LYS A 15 -24.04 23.27 20.04
C LYS A 15 -24.68 23.59 18.69
N GLU A 16 -23.96 24.27 17.84
CA GLU A 16 -24.26 24.32 16.44
C GLU A 16 -23.73 22.98 15.82
N GLU A 17 -24.64 22.10 15.42
CA GLU A 17 -24.24 20.97 14.56
C GLU A 17 -23.86 21.52 13.20
N LYS A 18 -22.55 21.76 13.03
CA LYS A 18 -22.00 22.02 11.72
C LYS A 18 -22.01 20.68 10.99
N GLN A 19 -22.89 20.52 10.01
CA GLN A 19 -22.73 19.44 9.03
C GLN A 19 -21.35 19.64 8.41
N SER A 20 -20.38 18.87 8.88
CA SER A 20 -19.10 18.76 8.17
C SER A 20 -19.40 17.95 6.91
N ASP A 21 -19.22 18.57 5.75
CA ASP A 21 -19.16 17.84 4.49
C ASP A 21 -18.14 16.72 4.65
N PHE A 22 -18.64 15.50 4.77
CA PHE A 22 -17.80 14.32 4.84
C PHE A 22 -17.10 14.21 3.49
N LYS A 23 -15.85 14.63 3.41
CA LYS A 23 -15.06 14.46 2.20
C LYS A 23 -14.93 12.97 1.92
N ASP A 24 -15.49 12.56 0.80
CA ASP A 24 -15.38 11.18 0.32
C ASP A 24 -13.91 10.81 0.24
N THR A 25 -13.49 9.86 1.07
CA THR A 25 -12.07 9.53 1.29
C THR A 25 -11.83 8.05 1.02
N ILE A 26 -10.76 7.78 0.30
CA ILE A 26 -10.21 6.42 0.14
C ILE A 26 -8.79 6.35 0.70
N ILE A 27 -8.50 5.25 1.38
CA ILE A 27 -7.17 4.96 1.92
C ILE A 27 -6.67 3.64 1.33
N SER A 28 -5.52 3.67 0.68
CA SER A 28 -4.80 2.48 0.19
C SER A 28 -3.66 2.17 1.15
N ILE A 29 -3.65 0.97 1.72
CA ILE A 29 -2.59 0.46 2.60
C ILE A 29 -1.73 -0.46 1.75
N LEU A 30 -0.50 -0.05 1.48
CA LEU A 30 0.48 -0.81 0.70
C LEU A 30 1.49 -1.46 1.65
N ILE A 31 1.55 -2.79 1.65
CA ILE A 31 2.36 -3.59 2.57
C ILE A 31 3.52 -4.22 1.82
N ASP A 32 4.71 -4.03 2.32
CA ASP A 32 5.90 -4.74 1.90
C ASP A 32 5.80 -6.21 2.30
N CYS A 33 5.89 -7.10 1.32
CA CYS A 33 5.92 -8.53 1.50
C CYS A 33 7.31 -9.09 1.10
N SER A 34 8.36 -8.40 1.50
CA SER A 34 9.75 -8.83 1.31
C SER A 34 10.22 -9.82 2.38
N GLY A 35 11.36 -10.44 2.12
CA GLY A 35 11.94 -11.43 3.02
C GLY A 35 12.38 -10.86 4.36
N SER A 36 12.79 -9.58 4.42
CA SER A 36 13.14 -8.86 5.65
C SER A 36 11.95 -8.74 6.61
N MET A 37 10.75 -8.58 6.07
CA MET A 37 9.52 -8.53 6.84
C MET A 37 9.15 -9.84 7.54
N ARG A 38 9.86 -10.95 7.26
CA ARG A 38 9.52 -12.28 7.82
C ARG A 38 9.49 -12.27 9.36
N GLY A 39 8.52 -12.97 9.92
CA GLY A 39 8.36 -13.12 11.37
C GLY A 39 7.53 -12.02 12.00
N ARG A 40 8.10 -11.28 12.95
CA ARG A 40 7.36 -10.28 13.73
C ARG A 40 6.86 -9.11 12.90
N SER A 41 7.66 -8.61 11.95
CA SER A 41 7.34 -7.42 11.15
C SER A 41 6.09 -7.63 10.31
N ILE A 42 6.00 -8.74 9.56
CA ILE A 42 4.82 -9.01 8.72
C ILE A 42 3.56 -9.28 9.55
N ASN A 43 3.70 -9.93 10.71
CA ASN A 43 2.59 -10.14 11.63
C ASN A 43 2.06 -8.80 12.15
N LEU A 44 2.96 -7.90 12.55
CA LEU A 44 2.58 -6.57 13.01
C LEU A 44 1.92 -5.75 11.89
N ALA A 45 2.47 -5.79 10.68
CA ALA A 45 1.89 -5.12 9.51
C ALA A 45 0.47 -5.62 9.22
N ALA A 46 0.24 -6.93 9.28
CA ALA A 46 -1.09 -7.52 9.09
C ALA A 46 -2.09 -7.06 10.16
N VAL A 47 -1.67 -7.05 11.44
CA VAL A 47 -2.49 -6.58 12.55
C VAL A 47 -2.79 -5.08 12.44
N CYS A 48 -1.79 -4.26 12.10
CA CYS A 48 -1.99 -2.83 11.86
C CYS A 48 -2.98 -2.58 10.72
N ALA A 49 -2.85 -3.30 9.60
CA ALA A 49 -3.77 -3.18 8.49
C ALA A 49 -5.20 -3.59 8.88
N GLU A 50 -5.37 -4.65 9.71
CA GLU A 50 -6.68 -5.07 10.20
C GLU A 50 -7.30 -4.01 11.13
N ILE A 51 -6.53 -3.46 12.06
CA ILE A 51 -7.03 -2.43 13.00
C ILE A 51 -7.41 -1.15 12.22
N ILE A 52 -6.52 -0.65 11.39
CA ILE A 52 -6.75 0.55 10.59
C ILE A 52 -7.96 0.35 9.68
N GLY A 53 -8.00 -0.74 8.92
CA GLY A 53 -9.04 -1.01 7.95
C GLY A 53 -10.42 -1.19 8.59
N THR A 54 -10.53 -1.91 9.71
CA THR A 54 -11.80 -2.09 10.44
C THR A 54 -12.28 -0.77 11.05
N THR A 55 -11.37 0.05 11.55
CA THR A 55 -11.71 1.37 12.13
C THR A 55 -12.20 2.32 11.05
N LEU A 56 -11.52 2.37 9.92
CA LEU A 56 -11.89 3.23 8.80
C LEU A 56 -13.22 2.83 8.17
N GLU A 57 -13.49 1.52 8.03
CA GLU A 57 -14.78 1.04 7.53
C GLU A 57 -15.95 1.45 8.44
N ARG A 58 -15.76 1.44 9.78
CA ARG A 58 -16.74 1.97 10.74
C ARG A 58 -16.99 3.46 10.58
N CYS A 59 -15.98 4.19 10.11
CA CYS A 59 -16.09 5.62 9.79
C CYS A 59 -16.60 5.89 8.36
N SER A 60 -17.10 4.86 7.65
CA SER A 60 -17.54 4.94 6.25
C SER A 60 -16.44 5.39 5.27
N VAL A 61 -15.16 5.23 5.62
CA VAL A 61 -14.02 5.49 4.76
C VAL A 61 -13.69 4.22 3.96
N LYS A 62 -13.60 4.36 2.64
CA LYS A 62 -13.21 3.24 1.78
C LYS A 62 -11.75 2.89 1.98
N THR A 63 -11.46 1.58 2.08
CA THR A 63 -10.10 1.10 2.29
C THR A 63 -9.75 0.02 1.28
N GLU A 64 -8.52 0.08 0.79
CA GLU A 64 -7.89 -0.93 -0.05
C GLU A 64 -6.62 -1.44 0.65
N VAL A 65 -6.37 -2.75 0.61
CA VAL A 65 -5.13 -3.34 1.14
C VAL A 65 -4.39 -4.05 0.02
N LEU A 66 -3.19 -3.59 -0.22
CA LEU A 66 -2.30 -4.04 -1.28
C LEU A 66 -1.02 -4.62 -0.69
N GLY A 67 -0.39 -5.51 -1.43
CA GLY A 67 0.95 -5.99 -1.09
C GLY A 67 1.83 -6.06 -2.30
N TYR A 68 3.13 -6.00 -2.08
CA TYR A 68 4.11 -6.13 -3.14
C TYR A 68 5.31 -6.96 -2.73
N THR A 69 5.84 -7.71 -3.68
CA THR A 69 7.06 -8.51 -3.59
C THR A 69 7.50 -8.90 -5.01
N THR A 70 8.50 -9.73 -5.14
CA THR A 70 8.89 -10.35 -6.41
C THR A 70 8.33 -11.77 -6.55
N LYS A 71 8.31 -12.31 -7.77
CA LYS A 71 7.91 -13.71 -8.02
C LYS A 71 8.97 -14.70 -7.60
N HIS A 72 10.23 -14.32 -7.74
CA HIS A 72 11.37 -15.20 -7.55
C HIS A 72 12.43 -14.56 -6.65
N TRP A 73 13.25 -15.37 -6.05
CA TRP A 73 14.50 -14.96 -5.45
C TRP A 73 15.57 -14.82 -6.53
N LYS A 74 16.40 -13.76 -6.47
CA LYS A 74 17.58 -13.57 -7.34
C LYS A 74 17.25 -13.56 -8.84
N GLY A 75 16.12 -12.95 -9.20
CA GLY A 75 15.68 -12.78 -10.59
C GLY A 75 14.67 -13.81 -11.06
N GLY A 76 14.03 -13.53 -12.17
CA GLY A 76 12.98 -14.35 -12.77
C GLY A 76 13.17 -14.49 -14.28
N ASP A 77 12.07 -14.50 -15.01
CA ASP A 77 12.09 -14.61 -16.47
C ASP A 77 12.70 -13.35 -17.11
N SER A 78 12.55 -12.19 -16.48
CA SER A 78 13.23 -10.95 -16.88
C SER A 78 14.75 -11.12 -16.92
N ARG A 79 15.35 -11.75 -15.90
CA ARG A 79 16.78 -12.01 -15.86
C ARG A 79 17.21 -13.04 -16.91
N LYS A 80 16.44 -14.11 -17.10
CA LYS A 80 16.72 -15.12 -18.14
C LYS A 80 16.74 -14.49 -19.54
N SER A 81 15.72 -13.67 -19.85
CA SER A 81 15.63 -12.97 -21.13
C SER A 81 16.81 -12.02 -21.35
N TRP A 82 17.26 -11.33 -20.29
CA TRP A 82 18.43 -10.45 -20.37
C TRP A 82 19.71 -11.24 -20.67
N LEU A 83 19.95 -12.37 -20.00
CA LEU A 83 21.10 -13.25 -20.25
C LEU A 83 21.09 -13.79 -21.68
N GLN A 84 19.93 -14.21 -22.20
CA GLN A 84 19.77 -14.69 -23.57
C GLN A 84 20.07 -13.60 -24.62
N ARG A 85 19.88 -12.32 -24.28
CA ARG A 85 20.18 -11.16 -25.14
C ARG A 85 21.62 -10.66 -25.03
N GLY A 86 22.51 -11.42 -24.37
CA GLY A 86 23.94 -11.11 -24.25
C GLY A 86 24.35 -10.32 -23.01
N GLY A 87 23.46 -10.12 -22.04
CA GLY A 87 23.81 -9.58 -20.72
C GLY A 87 24.38 -8.16 -20.76
N PHE A 88 23.73 -7.24 -21.50
CA PHE A 88 24.20 -5.85 -21.64
C PHE A 88 24.22 -5.11 -20.30
N SER A 89 25.09 -4.08 -20.21
CA SER A 89 25.25 -3.25 -19.01
C SER A 89 24.02 -2.41 -18.72
N TYR A 90 23.70 -2.20 -17.44
CA TYR A 90 22.59 -1.37 -16.95
C TYR A 90 21.21 -1.78 -17.51
N PRO A 91 20.80 -3.03 -17.33
CA PRO A 91 19.56 -3.54 -17.90
C PRO A 91 18.29 -3.00 -17.21
N GLY A 92 18.43 -2.36 -16.08
CA GLY A 92 17.29 -2.00 -15.24
C GLY A 92 16.82 -3.16 -14.36
N ARG A 93 15.52 -3.26 -14.09
CA ARG A 93 14.96 -4.33 -13.26
C ARG A 93 15.10 -5.71 -13.91
N LEU A 94 15.64 -6.66 -13.15
CA LEU A 94 15.86 -8.05 -13.59
C LEU A 94 15.03 -9.10 -12.84
N ASN A 95 14.05 -8.67 -12.02
CA ASN A 95 13.12 -9.58 -11.37
C ASN A 95 11.68 -9.32 -11.80
N ASP A 96 10.84 -10.33 -11.69
CA ASP A 96 9.43 -10.23 -12.03
C ASP A 96 8.64 -9.78 -10.81
N LEU A 97 7.79 -8.76 -10.98
CA LEU A 97 6.98 -8.20 -9.91
C LEU A 97 5.79 -9.11 -9.57
N ARG A 98 5.43 -9.10 -8.29
CA ARG A 98 4.18 -9.65 -7.78
C ARG A 98 3.46 -8.58 -6.97
N HIS A 99 2.44 -8.00 -7.55
CA HIS A 99 1.53 -7.09 -6.88
C HIS A 99 0.25 -7.85 -6.49
N ILE A 100 -0.21 -7.67 -5.27
CA ILE A 100 -1.28 -8.46 -4.67
C ILE A 100 -2.35 -7.50 -4.16
N VAL A 101 -3.61 -7.82 -4.44
CA VAL A 101 -4.76 -7.13 -3.85
C VAL A 101 -5.35 -8.04 -2.78
N PHE A 102 -5.11 -7.74 -1.52
CA PHE A 102 -5.68 -8.48 -0.39
C PHE A 102 -7.12 -8.06 -0.13
N LYS A 103 -7.41 -6.76 -0.26
CA LYS A 103 -8.74 -6.20 -0.16
C LYS A 103 -8.93 -5.12 -1.21
N SER A 104 -9.98 -5.24 -2.01
CA SER A 104 -10.41 -4.15 -2.89
C SER A 104 -11.22 -3.09 -2.14
N ALA A 105 -11.22 -1.87 -2.62
CA ALA A 105 -11.97 -0.76 -2.03
C ALA A 105 -13.49 -1.04 -1.94
N GLU A 106 -14.03 -1.83 -2.87
CA GLU A 106 -15.46 -2.18 -2.91
C GLU A 106 -15.83 -3.39 -2.03
N ASP A 107 -14.85 -4.16 -1.60
CA ASP A 107 -15.11 -5.32 -0.73
C ASP A 107 -15.23 -4.88 0.72
N SER A 108 -16.21 -5.45 1.45
CA SER A 108 -16.30 -5.26 2.90
C SER A 108 -15.13 -5.95 3.62
N TRP A 109 -14.74 -5.41 4.76
CA TRP A 109 -13.67 -6.00 5.58
C TRP A 109 -13.96 -7.45 5.96
N ARG A 110 -15.20 -7.72 6.34
CA ARG A 110 -15.66 -9.08 6.71
C ARG A 110 -15.37 -10.12 5.61
N LYS A 111 -15.60 -9.76 4.34
CA LYS A 111 -15.35 -10.62 3.19
C LYS A 111 -13.85 -10.82 2.95
N SER A 112 -13.06 -9.77 3.12
CA SER A 112 -11.64 -9.74 2.78
C SER A 112 -10.71 -10.26 3.88
N ARG A 113 -11.20 -10.48 5.10
CA ARG A 113 -10.40 -10.92 6.24
C ARG A 113 -9.59 -12.19 5.96
N LYS A 114 -10.19 -13.16 5.25
CA LYS A 114 -9.50 -14.41 4.86
C LYS A 114 -8.37 -14.16 3.87
N SER A 115 -8.57 -13.22 2.94
CA SER A 115 -7.55 -12.86 1.95
C SER A 115 -6.37 -12.14 2.61
N LEU A 116 -6.61 -11.34 3.64
CA LEU A 116 -5.55 -10.72 4.43
C LEU A 116 -4.65 -11.75 5.11
N GLY A 117 -5.21 -12.87 5.56
CA GLY A 117 -4.44 -13.98 6.12
C GLY A 117 -3.41 -14.60 5.18
N VAL A 118 -3.53 -14.39 3.86
CA VAL A 118 -2.56 -14.84 2.86
C VAL A 118 -1.20 -14.13 3.04
N ILE A 119 -1.17 -12.94 3.64
CA ILE A 119 0.09 -12.22 3.96
C ILE A 119 1.02 -13.09 4.80
N LEU A 120 0.45 -13.92 5.68
CA LEU A 120 1.20 -14.78 6.61
C LEU A 120 1.61 -16.12 5.99
N LYS A 121 1.29 -16.36 4.70
CA LYS A 121 1.58 -17.63 4.03
C LYS A 121 3.07 -17.77 3.76
N ASP A 122 3.63 -18.90 4.17
CA ASP A 122 5.01 -19.27 3.86
C ASP A 122 5.25 -19.27 2.33
N GLY A 123 6.41 -18.75 1.94
CA GLY A 123 6.81 -18.68 0.53
C GLY A 123 6.26 -17.48 -0.26
N LEU A 124 5.41 -16.64 0.36
CA LEU A 124 4.97 -15.39 -0.25
C LEU A 124 6.11 -14.36 -0.29
N LEU A 125 6.81 -14.21 0.83
CA LEU A 125 7.83 -13.19 1.05
C LEU A 125 9.10 -13.48 0.23
N LYS A 126 9.51 -12.49 -0.58
CA LYS A 126 10.72 -12.57 -1.43
C LYS A 126 11.49 -11.25 -1.41
N GLU A 127 11.90 -10.73 -2.55
CA GLU A 127 12.59 -9.44 -2.68
C GLU A 127 11.59 -8.30 -2.90
N ASN A 128 12.01 -7.04 -2.74
CA ASN A 128 11.16 -5.88 -2.89
C ASN A 128 11.68 -4.86 -3.90
N ILE A 129 10.77 -4.29 -4.67
CA ILE A 129 11.02 -3.21 -5.63
C ILE A 129 9.97 -2.12 -5.39
N ASP A 130 10.29 -1.21 -4.49
CA ASP A 130 9.34 -0.28 -3.90
C ASP A 130 8.82 0.77 -4.90
N GLY A 131 9.71 1.30 -5.75
CA GLY A 131 9.33 2.36 -6.68
C GLY A 131 8.21 1.96 -7.64
N GLU A 132 8.28 0.78 -8.26
CA GLU A 132 7.22 0.28 -9.14
C GLU A 132 5.95 -0.09 -8.37
N ALA A 133 6.09 -0.56 -7.12
CA ALA A 133 4.96 -0.85 -6.25
C ALA A 133 4.17 0.41 -5.89
N LEU A 134 4.86 1.50 -5.53
CA LEU A 134 4.26 2.80 -5.27
C LEU A 134 3.53 3.35 -6.50
N GLN A 135 4.17 3.31 -7.67
CA GLN A 135 3.55 3.73 -8.93
C GLN A 135 2.29 2.92 -9.26
N TRP A 136 2.32 1.59 -9.01
CA TRP A 136 1.17 0.74 -9.21
C TRP A 136 0.01 1.10 -8.27
N ALA A 137 0.29 1.27 -6.97
CA ALA A 137 -0.70 1.66 -5.99
C ALA A 137 -1.29 3.05 -6.30
N ASN A 138 -0.44 4.02 -6.67
CA ASN A 138 -0.89 5.34 -7.08
C ASN A 138 -1.80 5.29 -8.31
N LYS A 139 -1.44 4.53 -9.35
CA LYS A 139 -2.29 4.36 -10.54
C LYS A 139 -3.67 3.77 -10.20
N ARG A 140 -3.77 2.93 -9.17
CA ARG A 140 -5.05 2.42 -8.66
C ARG A 140 -5.85 3.53 -7.97
N LEU A 141 -5.20 4.29 -7.07
CA LEU A 141 -5.82 5.43 -6.37
C LEU A 141 -6.31 6.52 -7.33
N GLN A 142 -5.53 6.84 -8.36
CA GLN A 142 -5.92 7.86 -9.35
C GLN A 142 -7.19 7.50 -10.14
N LYS A 143 -7.49 6.23 -10.30
CA LYS A 143 -8.71 5.75 -10.96
C LYS A 143 -9.96 5.85 -10.08
N ARG A 144 -9.81 6.23 -8.82
CA ARG A 144 -10.92 6.35 -7.86
C ARG A 144 -11.61 7.70 -7.99
N PHE A 145 -12.88 7.72 -7.63
CA PHE A 145 -13.73 8.92 -7.71
C PHE A 145 -13.70 9.77 -6.44
N GLU A 146 -13.21 9.18 -5.32
CA GLU A 146 -13.16 9.85 -4.02
C GLU A 146 -12.31 11.11 -4.10
N ASP A 147 -12.77 12.19 -3.46
CA ASP A 147 -12.10 13.50 -3.47
C ASP A 147 -10.73 13.45 -2.78
N ARG A 148 -10.66 12.71 -1.67
CA ARG A 148 -9.45 12.58 -0.88
C ARG A 148 -8.86 11.18 -1.01
N LYS A 149 -7.62 11.10 -1.48
CA LYS A 149 -6.89 9.86 -1.74
C LYS A 149 -5.65 9.84 -0.87
N ILE A 150 -5.52 8.81 -0.03
CA ILE A 150 -4.40 8.67 0.91
C ILE A 150 -3.75 7.31 0.66
N MET A 151 -2.42 7.29 0.58
CA MET A 151 -1.63 6.05 0.55
C MET A 151 -0.82 5.94 1.83
N ILE A 152 -0.95 4.82 2.53
CA ILE A 152 -0.14 4.44 3.69
C ILE A 152 0.77 3.31 3.26
N VAL A 153 2.07 3.46 3.42
CA VAL A 153 3.06 2.44 3.09
C VAL A 153 3.63 1.85 4.39
N ILE A 154 3.65 0.52 4.48
CA ILE A 154 4.23 -0.21 5.59
C ILE A 154 5.38 -1.05 5.05
N SER A 155 6.61 -0.66 5.37
CA SER A 155 7.86 -1.32 4.97
C SER A 155 8.86 -1.25 6.12
N ASP A 156 9.84 -2.15 6.15
CA ASP A 156 10.90 -2.21 7.17
C ASP A 156 12.27 -1.72 6.67
N GLY A 157 12.38 -1.26 5.43
CA GLY A 157 13.67 -0.82 4.93
C GLY A 157 13.73 -0.30 3.51
N ALA A 158 14.92 -0.39 2.94
CA ALA A 158 15.23 0.01 1.59
C ALA A 158 14.86 -1.07 0.56
N PRO A 159 14.65 -0.69 -0.72
CA PRO A 159 14.39 -1.66 -1.78
C PRO A 159 15.61 -2.56 -2.02
N VAL A 160 15.38 -3.87 -2.03
CA VAL A 160 16.43 -4.87 -2.25
C VAL A 160 15.98 -5.92 -3.27
N ASP A 161 16.70 -5.98 -4.38
CA ASP A 161 16.61 -7.05 -5.38
C ASP A 161 18.01 -7.39 -5.88
N ASP A 162 18.53 -8.53 -5.42
CA ASP A 162 19.91 -8.96 -5.70
C ASP A 162 20.21 -9.00 -7.19
N SER A 163 19.26 -9.44 -8.00
CA SER A 163 19.45 -9.57 -9.44
C SER A 163 19.58 -8.21 -10.13
N SER A 164 18.78 -7.26 -9.77
CA SER A 164 18.85 -5.90 -10.32
C SER A 164 20.08 -5.14 -9.82
N LEU A 165 20.42 -5.27 -8.54
CA LEU A 165 21.59 -4.61 -7.94
C LEU A 165 22.92 -5.17 -8.50
N SER A 166 22.98 -6.47 -8.83
CA SER A 166 24.21 -7.09 -9.38
C SER A 166 24.57 -6.61 -10.78
N ALA A 167 23.60 -6.11 -11.55
CA ALA A 167 23.80 -5.74 -12.95
C ALA A 167 23.68 -4.21 -13.22
N ASN A 168 23.28 -3.45 -12.20
CA ASN A 168 23.12 -2.01 -12.28
C ASN A 168 24.00 -1.28 -11.26
N ASN A 169 23.88 0.04 -11.21
CA ASN A 169 24.50 0.84 -10.17
C ASN A 169 23.95 0.44 -8.79
N PRO A 170 24.77 0.38 -7.72
CA PRO A 170 24.32 0.06 -6.36
C PRO A 170 23.14 0.91 -5.84
N HIS A 171 23.04 2.15 -6.31
CA HIS A 171 21.95 3.07 -5.93
C HIS A 171 20.76 3.04 -6.91
N TYR A 172 20.69 2.06 -7.82
CA TYR A 172 19.65 2.01 -8.85
C TYR A 172 18.24 1.98 -8.25
N LEU A 173 17.98 1.09 -7.30
CA LEU A 173 16.67 0.95 -6.68
C LEU A 173 16.30 2.15 -5.80
N ASP A 174 17.26 2.71 -5.06
CA ASP A 174 17.05 3.92 -4.25
C ASP A 174 16.70 5.12 -5.13
N ASN A 175 17.45 5.32 -6.20
CA ASN A 175 17.18 6.41 -7.15
C ASN A 175 15.83 6.24 -7.83
N HIS A 176 15.48 5.01 -8.20
CA HIS A 176 14.17 4.70 -8.77
C HIS A 176 13.04 4.98 -7.78
N LEU A 177 13.20 4.62 -6.51
CA LEU A 177 12.24 4.92 -5.44
C LEU A 177 12.05 6.44 -5.29
N ARG A 178 13.15 7.21 -5.21
CA ARG A 178 13.09 8.68 -5.11
C ARG A 178 12.37 9.31 -6.28
N LEU A 179 12.69 8.89 -7.51
CA LEU A 179 12.00 9.36 -8.71
C LEU A 179 10.50 9.01 -8.69
N SER A 180 10.15 7.81 -8.24
CA SER A 180 8.75 7.40 -8.11
C SER A 180 7.99 8.28 -7.13
N LEU A 181 8.60 8.65 -6.00
CA LEU A 181 8.00 9.55 -5.00
C LEU A 181 7.81 10.98 -5.50
N ILE A 182 8.67 11.46 -6.40
CA ILE A 182 8.52 12.78 -7.03
C ILE A 182 7.32 12.82 -7.98
N HIS A 183 6.98 11.70 -8.60
CA HIS A 183 5.93 11.58 -9.61
C HIS A 183 4.57 11.09 -9.07
N ILE A 184 4.47 10.83 -7.77
CA ILE A 184 3.24 10.48 -7.06
C ILE A 184 2.64 11.73 -6.43
#